data_c6d87eb57ee6ca7ef0310e52f3c7a862
#
_entry.id   c6d87eb57ee6ca7ef0310e52f3c7a862
#
_cell.length_a   1.000
_cell.length_b   1.000
_cell.length_c   1.000
_cell.angle_alpha   90.00
_cell.angle_beta   90.00
_cell.angle_gamma   90.00
#
_symmetry.space_group_name_H-M   'P 1'
#
loop_
_entity.id
_entity.type
_entity.pdbx_description
1 polymer ?
#
loop_
_entity_poly.entity_id
_entity_poly.type
_entity_poly.pdbx_seq_one_letter_code
_entity_poly.pdbx_strand_id
1 'polypeptide(L)'
;MAIATPDVYRDMLDKAKEGGFAYPAINCTSSETINAALKGFADAESDGIIQFSIGGAEFGSGLNVKNMVAGAEALAAFTHEAAKHYGVNVALHTDHCQKEKLDTFVLPLLEISRKRVEAGETPLFQSHMWDGSATPIDENLQIAKDLLDKSVAANIILEVEIGVVGGEEDGVSADPNANLYKIGRASCRERV
;
A
#
# COMPACT_ATOMS: atom_id res chain seq x y z
N MET A 1 10.94 13.67 -12.11
CA MET A 1 9.95 12.68 -11.72
C MET A 1 10.05 12.52 -10.22
N ALA A 2 9.08 12.03 -9.54
CA ALA A 2 9.00 12.04 -8.08
C ALA A 2 7.98 10.97 -7.66
N ILE A 3 7.25 11.20 -6.58
CA ILE A 3 6.11 10.36 -6.25
C ILE A 3 5.09 10.42 -7.39
N ALA A 4 4.65 9.25 -7.84
CA ALA A 4 3.65 9.09 -8.89
C ALA A 4 2.35 9.80 -8.49
N THR A 5 1.76 10.52 -9.44
CA THR A 5 0.37 10.93 -9.25
C THR A 5 -0.53 9.68 -9.30
N PRO A 6 -1.77 9.75 -8.79
CA PRO A 6 -2.69 8.62 -8.89
C PRO A 6 -2.86 8.08 -10.33
N ASP A 7 -2.89 8.97 -11.33
CA ASP A 7 -3.00 8.56 -12.73
C ASP A 7 -1.73 7.89 -13.24
N VAL A 8 -0.55 8.42 -12.90
CA VAL A 8 0.73 7.78 -13.23
C VAL A 8 0.85 6.41 -12.58
N TYR A 9 0.36 6.24 -11.35
CA TYR A 9 0.39 4.93 -10.70
C TYR A 9 -0.56 3.94 -11.37
N ARG A 10 -1.75 4.36 -11.79
CA ARG A 10 -2.65 3.52 -12.60
C ARG A 10 -1.98 3.09 -13.91
N ASP A 11 -1.35 4.03 -14.62
CA ASP A 11 -0.60 3.73 -15.84
C ASP A 11 0.55 2.74 -15.60
N MET A 12 1.26 2.84 -14.46
CA MET A 12 2.28 1.86 -14.07
C MET A 12 1.66 0.46 -13.94
N LEU A 13 0.54 0.32 -13.21
CA LEU A 13 -0.13 -0.97 -13.02
C LEU A 13 -0.66 -1.55 -14.34
N ASP A 14 -1.22 -0.73 -15.22
CA ASP A 14 -1.69 -1.16 -16.53
C ASP A 14 -0.52 -1.65 -17.40
N LYS A 15 0.61 -0.93 -17.43
CA LYS A 15 1.84 -1.36 -18.13
C LYS A 15 2.38 -2.68 -17.58
N ALA A 16 2.39 -2.86 -16.26
CA ALA A 16 2.82 -4.12 -15.65
C ALA A 16 1.93 -5.29 -16.09
N LYS A 17 0.62 -5.08 -16.09
CA LYS A 17 -0.36 -6.07 -16.56
C LYS A 17 -0.21 -6.40 -18.03
N GLU A 18 -0.09 -5.41 -18.89
CA GLU A 18 0.09 -5.59 -20.33
C GLU A 18 1.43 -6.25 -20.67
N GLY A 19 2.49 -5.85 -19.97
CA GLY A 19 3.84 -6.38 -20.14
C GLY A 19 4.10 -7.73 -19.49
N GLY A 20 3.18 -8.21 -18.65
CA GLY A 20 3.34 -9.49 -17.93
C GLY A 20 4.47 -9.46 -16.89
N PHE A 21 4.70 -8.32 -16.24
CA PHE A 21 5.69 -8.16 -15.18
C PHE A 21 5.06 -7.53 -13.93
N ALA A 22 5.80 -7.48 -12.82
CA ALA A 22 5.42 -6.77 -11.61
C ALA A 22 6.50 -5.76 -11.22
N TYR A 23 6.09 -4.59 -10.71
CA TYR A 23 7.01 -3.69 -10.05
C TYR A 23 7.39 -4.23 -8.67
N PRO A 24 8.65 -4.04 -8.23
CA PRO A 24 9.01 -4.37 -6.86
C PRO A 24 8.27 -3.46 -5.87
N ALA A 25 7.70 -4.04 -4.84
CA ALA A 25 7.12 -3.34 -3.70
C ALA A 25 7.98 -3.62 -2.47
N ILE A 26 8.69 -2.61 -1.99
CA ILE A 26 9.73 -2.76 -0.97
C ILE A 26 9.28 -2.16 0.35
N ASN A 27 9.17 -3.00 1.38
CA ASN A 27 8.91 -2.56 2.75
C ASN A 27 10.10 -1.78 3.30
N CYS A 28 9.87 -0.51 3.65
CA CYS A 28 10.86 0.38 4.22
C CYS A 28 10.48 0.78 5.64
N THR A 29 11.48 0.95 6.51
CA THR A 29 11.28 1.26 7.92
C THR A 29 12.10 2.49 8.39
N SER A 30 12.94 3.03 7.52
CA SER A 30 13.84 4.15 7.85
C SER A 30 14.24 4.93 6.61
N SER A 31 14.83 6.11 6.80
CA SER A 31 15.41 6.92 5.72
C SER A 31 16.47 6.15 4.94
N GLU A 32 17.24 5.29 5.59
CA GLU A 32 18.28 4.48 4.96
C GLU A 32 17.70 3.45 4.01
N THR A 33 16.65 2.73 4.45
CA THR A 33 16.00 1.71 3.63
C THR A 33 15.24 2.35 2.46
N ILE A 34 14.62 3.51 2.66
CA ILE A 34 13.98 4.29 1.60
C ILE A 34 15.02 4.73 0.55
N ASN A 35 16.14 5.32 0.97
CA ASN A 35 17.21 5.72 0.03
C ASN A 35 17.81 4.54 -0.72
N ALA A 36 17.97 3.39 -0.06
CA ALA A 36 18.46 2.17 -0.71
C ALA A 36 17.50 1.67 -1.79
N ALA A 37 16.18 1.65 -1.50
CA ALA A 37 15.15 1.26 -2.45
C ALA A 37 15.09 2.23 -3.64
N LEU A 38 15.06 3.55 -3.38
CA LEU A 38 15.07 4.58 -4.43
C LEU A 38 16.27 4.45 -5.36
N LYS A 39 17.46 4.22 -4.76
CA LYS A 39 18.68 4.01 -5.55
C LYS A 39 18.59 2.72 -6.38
N GLY A 40 18.09 1.63 -5.79
CA GLY A 40 17.90 0.37 -6.51
C GLY A 40 16.97 0.51 -7.72
N PHE A 41 15.85 1.23 -7.58
CA PHE A 41 14.94 1.51 -8.68
C PHE A 41 15.64 2.35 -9.77
N ALA A 42 16.36 3.40 -9.38
CA ALA A 42 17.08 4.25 -10.33
C ALA A 42 18.20 3.49 -11.07
N ASP A 43 18.98 2.67 -10.38
CA ASP A 43 20.04 1.85 -10.98
C ASP A 43 19.46 0.79 -11.96
N ALA A 44 18.27 0.29 -11.68
CA ALA A 44 17.55 -0.64 -12.54
C ALA A 44 16.78 0.05 -13.69
N GLU A 45 16.78 1.39 -13.73
CA GLU A 45 15.93 2.18 -14.65
C GLU A 45 14.46 1.75 -14.63
N SER A 46 13.97 1.36 -13.44
CA SER A 46 12.62 0.85 -13.21
C SER A 46 11.86 1.74 -12.24
N ASP A 47 10.60 1.98 -12.54
CA ASP A 47 9.66 2.48 -11.55
C ASP A 47 9.49 1.44 -10.43
N GLY A 48 8.99 1.86 -9.25
CA GLY A 48 8.85 0.97 -8.11
C GLY A 48 7.84 1.45 -7.08
N ILE A 49 7.59 0.60 -6.09
CA ILE A 49 6.67 0.86 -4.99
C ILE A 49 7.44 0.81 -3.68
N ILE A 50 7.33 1.85 -2.88
CA ILE A 50 7.78 1.85 -1.49
C ILE A 50 6.55 1.66 -0.61
N GLN A 51 6.61 0.67 0.27
CA GLN A 51 5.49 0.38 1.16
C GLN A 51 5.90 0.41 2.62
N PHE A 52 4.90 0.69 3.48
CA PHE A 52 5.07 0.72 4.92
C PHE A 52 4.04 -0.22 5.56
N SER A 53 4.54 -1.26 6.23
CA SER A 53 3.71 -2.08 7.11
C SER A 53 3.39 -1.31 8.40
N ILE A 54 2.37 -1.77 9.13
CA ILE A 54 1.98 -1.19 10.42
C ILE A 54 3.18 -1.15 11.39
N GLY A 55 3.91 -2.27 11.49
CA GLY A 55 5.09 -2.37 12.36
C GLY A 55 6.25 -1.48 11.88
N GLY A 56 6.47 -1.40 10.56
CA GLY A 56 7.47 -0.51 9.96
C GLY A 56 7.16 0.96 10.20
N ALA A 57 5.90 1.34 10.06
CA ALA A 57 5.44 2.69 10.34
C ALA A 57 5.56 3.04 11.84
N GLU A 58 5.15 2.13 12.73
CA GLU A 58 5.33 2.33 14.18
C GLU A 58 6.80 2.51 14.55
N PHE A 59 7.67 1.65 14.01
CA PHE A 59 9.12 1.78 14.19
C PHE A 59 9.65 3.14 13.67
N GLY A 60 9.19 3.56 12.49
CA GLY A 60 9.57 4.84 11.89
C GLY A 60 9.18 6.07 12.71
N SER A 61 8.17 5.96 13.60
CA SER A 61 7.82 7.02 14.52
C SER A 61 8.80 7.18 15.70
N GLY A 62 9.66 6.19 15.90
CA GLY A 62 10.61 6.14 17.00
C GLY A 62 10.08 5.44 18.27
N LEU A 63 11.02 4.88 19.04
CA LEU A 63 10.73 3.99 20.16
C LEU A 63 9.92 4.65 21.29
N ASN A 64 9.95 5.98 21.40
CA ASN A 64 9.22 6.71 22.43
C ASN A 64 7.82 7.13 22.00
N VAL A 65 7.61 7.35 20.69
CA VAL A 65 6.34 7.82 20.13
C VAL A 65 5.39 6.65 19.89
N LYS A 66 5.88 5.59 19.24
CA LYS A 66 5.13 4.36 18.93
C LYS A 66 3.75 4.62 18.34
N ASN A 67 3.70 5.49 17.33
CA ASN A 67 2.48 5.89 16.64
C ASN A 67 2.60 5.58 15.16
N MET A 68 1.87 4.56 14.69
CA MET A 68 1.94 4.08 13.33
C MET A 68 1.52 5.12 12.28
N VAL A 69 0.56 5.99 12.61
CA VAL A 69 0.11 7.06 11.68
C VAL A 69 1.20 8.11 11.56
N ALA A 70 1.73 8.61 12.69
CA ALA A 70 2.80 9.60 12.68
C ALA A 70 4.06 9.09 11.98
N GLY A 71 4.40 7.80 12.17
CA GLY A 71 5.53 7.20 11.48
C GLY A 71 5.30 7.07 9.98
N ALA A 72 4.11 6.64 9.56
CA ALA A 72 3.76 6.57 8.14
C ALA A 72 3.81 7.95 7.48
N GLU A 73 3.27 8.99 8.14
CA GLU A 73 3.36 10.37 7.64
C GLU A 73 4.81 10.84 7.51
N ALA A 74 5.64 10.62 8.52
CA ALA A 74 7.04 11.04 8.51
C ALA A 74 7.85 10.34 7.40
N LEU A 75 7.70 9.01 7.27
CA LEU A 75 8.37 8.23 6.24
C LEU A 75 7.85 8.60 4.83
N ALA A 76 6.54 8.81 4.68
CA ALA A 76 5.97 9.26 3.41
C ALA A 76 6.47 10.65 3.03
N ALA A 77 6.47 11.61 3.95
CA ALA A 77 7.00 12.96 3.72
C ALA A 77 8.48 12.94 3.31
N PHE A 78 9.29 12.13 3.99
CA PHE A 78 10.69 11.91 3.61
C PHE A 78 10.79 11.34 2.19
N THR A 79 9.97 10.34 1.86
CA THR A 79 10.00 9.70 0.54
C THR A 79 9.56 10.68 -0.56
N HIS A 80 8.55 11.51 -0.32
CA HIS A 80 8.11 12.55 -1.23
C HIS A 80 9.23 13.54 -1.57
N GLU A 81 10.09 13.86 -0.58
CA GLU A 81 11.21 14.77 -0.81
C GLU A 81 12.38 14.05 -1.51
N ALA A 82 12.79 12.89 -0.98
CA ALA A 82 13.92 12.14 -1.49
C ALA A 82 13.72 11.69 -2.96
N ALA A 83 12.53 11.20 -3.32
CA ALA A 83 12.23 10.70 -4.66
C ALA A 83 12.41 11.74 -5.78
N LYS A 84 12.37 13.04 -5.46
CA LYS A 84 12.62 14.11 -6.45
C LYS A 84 14.01 14.05 -7.07
N HIS A 85 14.96 13.43 -6.39
CA HIS A 85 16.35 13.31 -6.80
C HIS A 85 16.67 12.04 -7.59
N TYR A 86 15.68 11.16 -7.77
CA TYR A 86 15.80 9.93 -8.56
C TYR A 86 14.96 10.01 -9.82
N GLY A 87 15.48 9.53 -10.94
CA GLY A 87 14.88 9.69 -12.28
C GLY A 87 13.71 8.75 -12.59
N VAL A 88 13.06 8.15 -11.59
CA VAL A 88 12.01 7.12 -11.73
C VAL A 88 10.71 7.57 -11.05
N ASN A 89 9.59 6.92 -11.38
CA ASN A 89 8.35 7.12 -10.66
C ASN A 89 8.28 6.16 -9.48
N VAL A 90 7.81 6.65 -8.34
CA VAL A 90 7.67 5.87 -7.12
C VAL A 90 6.27 6.02 -6.57
N ALA A 91 5.56 4.93 -6.35
CA ALA A 91 4.30 4.94 -5.63
C ALA A 91 4.52 4.62 -4.15
N LEU A 92 3.72 5.23 -3.27
CA LEU A 92 3.67 4.90 -1.85
C LEU A 92 2.45 4.04 -1.55
N HIS A 93 2.67 2.99 -0.81
CA HIS A 93 1.67 2.00 -0.44
C HIS A 93 1.72 1.70 1.05
N THR A 94 0.60 1.33 1.67
CA THR A 94 0.59 0.68 2.97
C THR A 94 0.28 -0.79 2.83
N ASP A 95 1.14 -1.60 3.42
CA ASP A 95 1.08 -3.04 3.39
C ASP A 95 0.07 -3.57 4.42
N HIS A 96 -0.36 -4.78 4.28
CA HIS A 96 -1.36 -5.53 5.07
C HIS A 96 -1.97 -4.80 6.28
N CYS A 97 -3.22 -4.37 6.16
CA CYS A 97 -3.96 -3.80 7.27
C CYS A 97 -5.18 -4.65 7.61
N GLN A 98 -5.09 -5.41 8.69
CA GLN A 98 -6.17 -6.25 9.20
C GLN A 98 -7.30 -5.39 9.80
N LYS A 99 -8.48 -5.99 9.96
CA LYS A 99 -9.70 -5.33 10.42
C LYS A 99 -9.52 -4.53 11.71
N GLU A 100 -8.79 -5.07 12.68
CA GLU A 100 -8.56 -4.47 14.00
C GLU A 100 -7.71 -3.20 13.95
N LYS A 101 -7.02 -2.97 12.82
CA LYS A 101 -6.12 -1.83 12.62
C LYS A 101 -6.68 -0.76 11.68
N LEU A 102 -7.80 -1.02 11.02
CA LEU A 102 -8.39 -0.06 10.08
C LEU A 102 -8.63 1.32 10.71
N ASP A 103 -9.27 1.37 11.87
CA ASP A 103 -9.62 2.62 12.57
C ASP A 103 -8.38 3.38 13.06
N THR A 104 -7.29 2.68 13.31
CA THR A 104 -6.08 3.25 13.91
C THR A 104 -4.95 3.48 12.92
N PHE A 105 -5.06 2.97 11.68
CA PHE A 105 -4.01 3.10 10.67
C PHE A 105 -4.54 3.60 9.33
N VAL A 106 -5.28 2.79 8.55
CA VAL A 106 -5.68 3.15 7.18
C VAL A 106 -6.67 4.29 7.16
N LEU A 107 -7.70 4.30 8.01
CA LEU A 107 -8.71 5.36 8.01
C LEU A 107 -8.13 6.74 8.33
N PRO A 108 -7.24 6.93 9.34
CA PRO A 108 -6.55 8.19 9.53
C PRO A 108 -5.69 8.63 8.34
N LEU A 109 -4.98 7.70 7.68
CA LEU A 109 -4.14 8.01 6.52
C LEU A 109 -4.98 8.39 5.28
N LEU A 110 -6.13 7.75 5.07
CA LEU A 110 -7.11 8.15 4.06
C LEU A 110 -7.62 9.57 4.31
N GLU A 111 -7.94 9.90 5.55
CA GLU A 111 -8.42 11.24 5.90
C GLU A 111 -7.35 12.32 5.69
N ILE A 112 -6.09 12.03 5.98
CA ILE A 112 -4.96 12.91 5.69
C ILE A 112 -4.85 13.14 4.18
N SER A 113 -4.90 12.07 3.39
CA SER A 113 -4.83 12.14 1.93
C SER A 113 -6.03 12.88 1.33
N ARG A 114 -7.24 12.66 1.86
CA ARG A 114 -8.45 13.37 1.44
C ARG A 114 -8.31 14.88 1.63
N LYS A 115 -7.83 15.33 2.79
CA LYS A 115 -7.60 16.75 3.08
C LYS A 115 -6.56 17.37 2.15
N ARG A 116 -5.50 16.62 1.80
CA ARG A 116 -4.49 17.08 0.84
C ARG A 116 -5.11 17.28 -0.55
N VAL A 117 -5.91 16.30 -1.01
CA VAL A 117 -6.61 16.38 -2.30
C VAL A 117 -7.58 17.57 -2.33
N GLU A 118 -8.34 17.82 -1.27
CA GLU A 118 -9.21 18.99 -1.14
C GLU A 118 -8.44 20.31 -1.18
N ALA A 119 -7.20 20.32 -0.69
CA ALA A 119 -6.30 21.46 -0.79
C ALA A 119 -5.61 21.61 -2.16
N GLY A 120 -5.89 20.72 -3.12
CA GLY A 120 -5.26 20.72 -4.44
C GLY A 120 -3.87 20.10 -4.48
N GLU A 121 -3.50 19.35 -3.42
CA GLU A 121 -2.23 18.61 -3.33
C GLU A 121 -2.41 17.16 -3.79
N THR A 122 -1.29 16.48 -4.05
CA THR A 122 -1.30 15.02 -4.25
C THR A 122 -1.60 14.30 -2.93
N PRO A 123 -2.31 13.16 -2.97
CA PRO A 123 -2.51 12.34 -1.77
C PRO A 123 -1.16 11.92 -1.17
N LEU A 124 -1.14 11.64 0.12
CA LEU A 124 0.08 11.22 0.82
C LEU A 124 0.56 9.86 0.35
N PHE A 125 -0.38 8.92 0.15
CA PHE A 125 -0.19 7.59 -0.41
C PHE A 125 -0.95 7.44 -1.73
N GLN A 126 -0.50 6.53 -2.59
CA GLN A 126 -1.17 6.21 -3.85
C GLN A 126 -2.08 4.99 -3.74
N SER A 127 -1.80 4.11 -2.77
CA SER A 127 -2.64 2.94 -2.48
C SER A 127 -2.56 2.52 -1.01
N HIS A 128 -3.60 1.82 -0.58
CA HIS A 128 -3.65 1.13 0.71
C HIS A 128 -4.16 -0.30 0.51
N MET A 129 -3.64 -1.25 1.28
CA MET A 129 -4.11 -2.63 1.27
C MET A 129 -5.03 -2.90 2.46
N TRP A 130 -6.24 -3.37 2.14
CA TRP A 130 -7.16 -4.00 3.07
C TRP A 130 -6.91 -5.50 3.09
N ASP A 131 -6.35 -6.00 4.18
CA ASP A 131 -6.16 -7.42 4.41
C ASP A 131 -7.44 -8.03 5.01
N GLY A 132 -8.29 -8.52 4.14
CA GLY A 132 -9.51 -9.25 4.48
C GLY A 132 -9.35 -10.77 4.47
N SER A 133 -8.11 -11.29 4.40
CA SER A 133 -7.82 -12.72 4.24
C SER A 133 -8.47 -13.59 5.32
N ALA A 134 -8.44 -13.15 6.58
CA ALA A 134 -9.04 -13.83 7.72
C ALA A 134 -10.53 -13.52 7.95
N THR A 135 -11.11 -12.62 7.14
CA THR A 135 -12.49 -12.15 7.29
C THR A 135 -13.43 -12.96 6.39
N PRO A 136 -14.63 -13.39 6.84
CA PRO A 136 -15.60 -14.03 5.98
C PRO A 136 -15.92 -13.19 4.73
N ILE A 137 -16.06 -13.83 3.57
CA ILE A 137 -16.12 -13.13 2.28
C ILE A 137 -17.19 -12.04 2.20
N ASP A 138 -18.38 -12.29 2.72
CA ASP A 138 -19.48 -11.31 2.68
C ASP A 138 -19.15 -10.07 3.51
N GLU A 139 -18.52 -10.25 4.68
CA GLU A 139 -18.06 -9.17 5.54
C GLU A 139 -16.86 -8.44 4.92
N ASN A 140 -15.91 -9.18 4.34
CA ASN A 140 -14.77 -8.61 3.62
C ASN A 140 -15.24 -7.68 2.50
N LEU A 141 -16.17 -8.13 1.67
CA LEU A 141 -16.72 -7.32 0.57
C LEU A 141 -17.45 -6.07 1.07
N GLN A 142 -18.17 -6.16 2.19
CA GLN A 142 -18.84 -4.99 2.77
C GLN A 142 -17.81 -3.96 3.27
N ILE A 143 -16.78 -4.39 3.99
CA ILE A 143 -15.69 -3.51 4.46
C ILE A 143 -14.95 -2.90 3.25
N ALA A 144 -14.62 -3.73 2.26
CA ALA A 144 -13.94 -3.26 1.05
C ALA A 144 -14.73 -2.17 0.32
N LYS A 145 -16.06 -2.32 0.24
CA LYS A 145 -16.93 -1.31 -0.36
C LYS A 145 -16.89 0.01 0.41
N ASP A 146 -17.00 -0.04 1.74
CA ASP A 146 -16.96 1.15 2.59
C ASP A 146 -15.58 1.86 2.53
N LEU A 147 -14.50 1.08 2.40
CA LEU A 147 -13.15 1.60 2.20
C LEU A 147 -12.96 2.18 0.80
N LEU A 148 -13.55 1.55 -0.23
CA LEU A 148 -13.47 2.03 -1.60
C LEU A 148 -14.07 3.42 -1.75
N ASP A 149 -15.24 3.67 -1.17
CA ASP A 149 -15.87 5.00 -1.19
C ASP A 149 -14.94 6.09 -0.60
N LYS A 150 -14.26 5.77 0.50
CA LYS A 150 -13.29 6.67 1.13
C LYS A 150 -12.01 6.83 0.30
N SER A 151 -11.53 5.74 -0.31
CA SER A 151 -10.36 5.74 -1.16
C SER A 151 -10.57 6.57 -2.43
N VAL A 152 -11.75 6.46 -3.04
CA VAL A 152 -12.15 7.29 -4.19
C VAL A 152 -12.15 8.77 -3.82
N ALA A 153 -12.71 9.14 -2.66
CA ALA A 153 -12.72 10.52 -2.18
C ALA A 153 -11.31 11.08 -1.92
N ALA A 154 -10.36 10.21 -1.56
CA ALA A 154 -8.95 10.55 -1.36
C ALA A 154 -8.10 10.40 -2.64
N ASN A 155 -8.68 9.97 -3.77
CA ASN A 155 -8.00 9.64 -5.03
C ASN A 155 -6.88 8.59 -4.84
N ILE A 156 -7.16 7.54 -4.09
CA ILE A 156 -6.24 6.45 -3.72
C ILE A 156 -6.78 5.13 -4.28
N ILE A 157 -5.88 4.24 -4.70
CA ILE A 157 -6.22 2.87 -5.10
C ILE A 157 -6.39 2.03 -3.83
N LEU A 158 -7.46 1.26 -3.75
CA LEU A 158 -7.65 0.25 -2.71
C LEU A 158 -7.24 -1.13 -3.27
N GLU A 159 -6.28 -1.76 -2.60
CA GLU A 159 -5.97 -3.17 -2.77
C GLU A 159 -6.76 -4.00 -1.76
N VAL A 160 -7.28 -5.14 -2.17
CA VAL A 160 -8.13 -5.99 -1.34
C VAL A 160 -7.61 -7.42 -1.39
N GLU A 161 -7.34 -8.01 -0.23
CA GLU A 161 -7.01 -9.43 -0.12
C GLU A 161 -8.24 -10.26 0.23
N ILE A 162 -8.40 -11.38 -0.46
CA ILE A 162 -9.53 -12.28 -0.34
C ILE A 162 -9.05 -13.70 -0.04
N GLY A 163 -9.36 -14.19 1.16
CA GLY A 163 -9.05 -15.55 1.58
C GLY A 163 -7.57 -15.77 1.93
N VAL A 164 -7.30 -16.91 2.51
CA VAL A 164 -5.96 -17.27 3.00
C VAL A 164 -5.15 -17.91 1.88
N VAL A 165 -3.96 -17.38 1.63
CA VAL A 165 -2.97 -17.99 0.74
C VAL A 165 -2.17 -19.03 1.50
N GLY A 166 -1.84 -20.18 0.87
CA GLY A 166 -1.07 -21.23 1.53
C GLY A 166 0.39 -20.83 1.70
N GLY A 167 0.99 -21.24 2.82
CA GLY A 167 2.38 -20.97 3.14
C GLY A 167 2.54 -20.28 4.50
N GLU A 168 3.65 -19.60 4.68
CA GLU A 168 3.93 -18.75 5.83
C GLU A 168 4.02 -17.29 5.34
N GLU A 169 3.21 -16.44 5.92
CA GLU A 169 3.19 -15.01 5.60
C GLU A 169 3.15 -14.23 6.91
N ASP A 170 4.02 -13.25 7.07
CA ASP A 170 4.16 -12.40 8.27
C ASP A 170 4.29 -13.19 9.60
N GLY A 171 4.92 -14.38 9.55
CA GLY A 171 5.09 -15.26 10.72
C GLY A 171 3.83 -16.04 11.10
N VAL A 172 2.80 -16.00 10.27
CA VAL A 172 1.58 -16.82 10.41
C VAL A 172 1.64 -17.95 9.40
N SER A 173 1.70 -19.18 9.87
CA SER A 173 1.62 -20.38 9.02
C SER A 173 0.15 -20.73 8.76
N ALA A 174 -0.22 -20.88 7.50
CA ALA A 174 -1.54 -21.37 7.14
C ALA A 174 -1.72 -22.81 7.67
N ASP A 175 -2.89 -23.10 8.27
CA ASP A 175 -3.28 -24.47 8.60
C ASP A 175 -3.27 -25.31 7.31
N PRO A 176 -2.49 -26.42 7.24
CA PRO A 176 -2.46 -27.27 6.05
C PRO A 176 -3.82 -27.86 5.67
N ASN A 177 -4.81 -27.82 6.57
CA ASN A 177 -6.19 -28.22 6.34
C ASN A 177 -7.13 -27.04 6.06
N ALA A 178 -6.64 -25.81 6.06
CA ALA A 178 -7.45 -24.63 5.73
C ALA A 178 -8.00 -24.74 4.32
N ASN A 179 -9.21 -24.23 4.12
CA ASN A 179 -9.83 -24.16 2.81
C ASN A 179 -9.17 -23.00 2.05
N LEU A 180 -7.96 -23.23 1.55
CA LEU A 180 -7.14 -22.24 0.89
C LEU A 180 -7.86 -21.67 -0.34
N TYR A 181 -7.69 -20.37 -0.58
CA TYR A 181 -8.20 -19.71 -1.76
C TYR A 181 -7.54 -20.32 -3.01
N LYS A 182 -8.36 -20.83 -3.93
CA LYS A 182 -7.83 -21.42 -5.17
C LYS A 182 -7.76 -20.34 -6.24
N ILE A 183 -6.56 -20.10 -6.76
CA ILE A 183 -6.23 -19.09 -7.80
C ILE A 183 -7.21 -19.06 -8.99
N GLY A 184 -7.89 -20.14 -9.32
CA GLY A 184 -8.89 -20.20 -10.39
C GLY A 184 -10.21 -19.45 -10.11
N ARG A 185 -10.41 -18.88 -8.91
CA ARG A 185 -11.60 -18.09 -8.58
C ARG A 185 -11.33 -16.58 -8.45
N ALA A 186 -10.07 -16.17 -8.44
CA ALA A 186 -9.69 -14.77 -8.56
C ALA A 186 -9.82 -14.33 -10.01
N SER A 187 -11.05 -14.14 -10.51
CA SER A 187 -11.19 -13.37 -11.71
C SER A 187 -11.12 -11.88 -11.32
N CYS A 188 -10.02 -11.24 -11.63
CA CYS A 188 -9.91 -9.77 -11.65
C CYS A 188 -10.84 -9.21 -12.76
N ARG A 189 -12.11 -9.55 -12.71
CA ARG A 189 -13.14 -9.05 -13.59
C ARG A 189 -14.21 -8.37 -12.76
N GLU A 190 -13.86 -7.22 -12.23
CA GLU A 190 -14.85 -6.16 -12.11
C GLU A 190 -14.12 -4.83 -12.07
N ARG A 191 -14.18 -4.16 -13.21
CA ARG A 191 -14.05 -2.71 -13.26
C ARG A 191 -15.40 -2.20 -12.78
N VAL A 192 -15.42 -1.55 -11.65
CA VAL A 192 -16.51 -0.64 -11.30
C VAL A 192 -16.11 0.76 -11.71
#